data_3d7d2dd6b805e21850b9467bf7f82646
#
_entry.id   3d7d2dd6b805e21850b9467bf7f82646
#
_cell.length_a   1.000
_cell.length_b   1.000
_cell.length_c   1.000
_cell.angle_alpha   90.00
_cell.angle_beta   90.00
_cell.angle_gamma   90.00
#
_symmetry.space_group_name_H-M   'P 1'
#
loop_
_entity.id
_entity.type
_entity.pdbx_description
1 polymer ?
#
loop_
_entity_poly.entity_id
_entity_poly.type
_entity_poly.pdbx_seq_one_letter_code
_entity_poly.pdbx_strand_id
1 'polypeptide(L)'
;FAGFFDCSRHSPASNNNGLDYFFSIAGKASGDKRVEKIGEIVSVAFGEKGIELDTALPGTVKQALHLAAAYERRLWRGLYRLGSTKVEHKEIMLPGCSEDVGGGLKPDEQKPSAELCRVALHTMYNAAFRAGVPFPDFNTLYEQKPVIANYFLINDTVEGRSVRNWMTLYKKEVNKYWQDNLVDVYTKVYGTDKVSDAAFDFYLDIYFIWLAKQYYLYCTELHQLDKELSLARREQISGYGPLTGMGVNPNTKADDINAQITELKALWGWLDDVRRVATGLSNDFNHGRPMDTRMQNHKDIYYTAWVRAELFLDFYHKAWNGEKIPEISWPGIETIHAYFSHDLQTVDAGTSISESFFIRRMAESPKPEEKPDKNKILEYLNIIPFRFT
;
A
#
# COMPACT_ATOMS: atom_id res chain seq x y z
N PHE A 1 -12.84 24.89 -8.05
CA PHE A 1 -12.48 23.68 -7.30
C PHE A 1 -11.66 22.75 -8.19
N ALA A 2 -10.64 22.13 -7.63
CA ALA A 2 -9.90 21.04 -8.27
C ALA A 2 -9.90 19.81 -7.35
N GLY A 3 -10.19 18.63 -7.90
CA GLY A 3 -10.23 17.38 -7.16
C GLY A 3 -9.26 16.37 -7.76
N PHE A 4 -8.49 15.68 -6.90
CA PHE A 4 -7.48 14.72 -7.31
C PHE A 4 -7.64 13.43 -6.50
N PHE A 5 -7.61 12.30 -7.21
CA PHE A 5 -7.60 10.98 -6.63
C PHE A 5 -6.24 10.36 -6.87
N ASP A 6 -5.44 10.27 -5.83
CA ASP A 6 -4.14 9.62 -5.80
C ASP A 6 -3.25 9.94 -7.01
N CYS A 7 -3.10 11.23 -7.31
CA CYS A 7 -2.33 11.68 -8.45
C CYS A 7 -0.88 11.22 -8.35
N SER A 8 -0.45 10.48 -9.35
CA SER A 8 0.95 10.16 -9.57
C SER A 8 1.41 10.85 -10.85
N ARG A 9 2.66 11.29 -10.86
CA ARG A 9 3.27 11.86 -12.05
C ARG A 9 3.75 10.71 -12.95
N HIS A 10 3.00 10.43 -14.00
CA HIS A 10 3.38 9.47 -15.03
C HIS A 10 4.04 10.15 -16.23
N SER A 11 4.92 11.11 -15.98
CA SER A 11 5.81 11.55 -17.06
C SER A 11 6.94 10.54 -17.21
N PRO A 12 7.26 10.06 -18.41
CA PRO A 12 8.45 9.24 -18.63
C PRO A 12 9.74 9.90 -18.08
N ALA A 13 9.82 11.22 -18.10
CA ALA A 13 10.92 11.99 -17.52
C ALA A 13 10.98 11.95 -15.98
N SER A 14 9.84 11.78 -15.29
CA SER A 14 9.82 11.69 -13.82
C SER A 14 10.03 10.27 -13.32
N ASN A 15 9.91 9.27 -14.20
CA ASN A 15 10.11 7.86 -13.88
C ASN A 15 11.58 7.41 -13.93
N ASN A 16 12.51 8.31 -14.22
CA ASN A 16 13.93 7.97 -14.23
C ASN A 16 14.35 7.28 -12.93
N ASN A 17 13.82 7.73 -11.79
CA ASN A 17 14.12 7.10 -10.51
C ASN A 17 13.51 5.70 -10.35
N GLY A 18 12.32 5.42 -10.87
CA GLY A 18 11.65 4.13 -10.75
C GLY A 18 12.20 3.06 -11.69
N LEU A 19 12.40 3.41 -12.97
CA LEU A 19 12.99 2.51 -13.96
C LEU A 19 14.46 2.28 -13.68
N ASP A 20 15.22 3.31 -13.35
CA ASP A 20 16.61 3.21 -12.92
C ASP A 20 16.79 2.33 -11.68
N TYR A 21 15.86 2.44 -10.71
CA TYR A 21 15.84 1.59 -9.53
C TYR A 21 15.52 0.15 -9.89
N PHE A 22 14.52 -0.09 -10.73
CA PHE A 22 14.16 -1.43 -11.21
C PHE A 22 15.30 -2.08 -11.98
N PHE A 23 15.92 -1.38 -12.93
CA PHE A 23 17.03 -1.91 -13.70
C PHE A 23 18.33 -2.02 -12.89
N SER A 24 18.54 -1.16 -11.90
CA SER A 24 19.67 -1.29 -10.95
C SER A 24 19.51 -2.55 -10.08
N ILE A 25 18.31 -2.84 -9.59
CA ILE A 25 18.04 -4.08 -8.85
C ILE A 25 18.17 -5.30 -9.78
N ALA A 26 17.58 -5.26 -10.96
CA ALA A 26 17.68 -6.35 -11.93
C ALA A 26 19.13 -6.57 -12.39
N GLY A 27 19.90 -5.51 -12.61
CA GLY A 27 21.31 -5.56 -12.94
C GLY A 27 22.16 -6.14 -11.81
N LYS A 28 21.89 -5.78 -10.56
CA LYS A 28 22.57 -6.33 -9.38
C LYS A 28 22.17 -7.78 -9.10
N ALA A 29 20.89 -8.12 -9.24
CA ALA A 29 20.40 -9.49 -9.06
C ALA A 29 20.96 -10.45 -10.13
N SER A 30 21.15 -9.98 -11.35
CA SER A 30 21.72 -10.77 -12.47
C SER A 30 23.25 -10.75 -12.50
N GLY A 31 23.90 -9.79 -11.82
CA GLY A 31 25.34 -9.54 -11.91
C GLY A 31 25.79 -9.08 -13.31
N ASP A 32 24.85 -8.75 -14.20
CA ASP A 32 25.13 -8.40 -15.60
C ASP A 32 25.10 -6.87 -15.81
N LYS A 33 26.27 -6.28 -15.97
CA LYS A 33 26.45 -4.86 -16.30
C LYS A 33 25.75 -4.42 -17.60
N ARG A 34 25.34 -5.37 -18.46
CA ARG A 34 24.59 -5.06 -19.68
C ARG A 34 23.15 -4.68 -19.37
N VAL A 35 22.52 -5.31 -18.35
CA VAL A 35 21.17 -5.00 -17.89
C VAL A 35 21.13 -3.59 -17.27
N GLU A 36 22.16 -3.22 -16.50
CA GLU A 36 22.33 -1.88 -15.96
C GLU A 36 22.44 -0.82 -17.07
N LYS A 37 23.22 -1.10 -18.10
CA LYS A 37 23.42 -0.23 -19.25
C LYS A 37 22.20 -0.12 -20.17
N ILE A 38 21.40 -1.20 -20.29
CA ILE A 38 20.10 -1.17 -20.98
C ILE A 38 19.12 -0.29 -20.21
N GLY A 39 19.14 -0.32 -18.87
CA GLY A 39 18.36 0.57 -18.02
C GLY A 39 18.68 2.04 -18.26
N GLU A 40 19.96 2.39 -18.30
CA GLU A 40 20.40 3.74 -18.65
C GLU A 40 19.93 4.17 -20.05
N ILE A 41 20.08 3.31 -21.07
CA ILE A 41 19.65 3.62 -22.45
C ILE A 41 18.13 3.77 -22.54
N VAL A 42 17.36 2.93 -21.82
CA VAL A 42 15.89 3.01 -21.79
C VAL A 42 15.45 4.28 -21.04
N SER A 43 16.10 4.63 -19.93
CA SER A 43 15.79 5.84 -19.19
C SER A 43 16.07 7.11 -20.02
N VAL A 44 17.19 7.13 -20.77
CA VAL A 44 17.52 8.23 -21.69
C VAL A 44 16.57 8.27 -22.88
N ALA A 45 16.26 7.11 -23.49
CA ALA A 45 15.41 7.08 -24.68
C ALA A 45 13.95 7.48 -24.39
N PHE A 46 13.44 7.18 -23.19
CA PHE A 46 12.08 7.52 -22.77
C PHE A 46 11.99 8.76 -21.87
N GLY A 47 13.12 9.21 -21.30
CA GLY A 47 13.17 10.30 -20.32
C GLY A 47 13.32 11.70 -20.92
N GLU A 48 13.99 11.84 -22.05
CA GLU A 48 14.39 13.17 -22.58
C GLU A 48 13.29 13.91 -23.36
N LYS A 49 12.15 13.32 -23.64
CA LYS A 49 11.07 13.94 -24.44
C LYS A 49 9.75 14.17 -23.72
N GLY A 50 9.69 13.94 -22.41
CA GLY A 50 8.51 14.28 -21.62
C GLY A 50 8.42 15.79 -21.40
N ILE A 51 7.27 16.38 -21.68
CA ILE A 51 6.99 17.75 -21.26
C ILE A 51 7.04 17.76 -19.73
N GLU A 52 8.06 18.38 -19.16
CA GLU A 52 8.11 18.65 -17.71
C GLU A 52 7.02 19.65 -17.36
N LEU A 53 5.81 19.16 -17.11
CA LEU A 53 4.74 19.93 -16.51
C LEU A 53 4.94 19.97 -14.98
N ASP A 54 6.00 20.60 -14.54
CA ASP A 54 6.25 20.85 -13.12
C ASP A 54 5.48 22.11 -12.69
N THR A 55 4.15 22.02 -12.74
CA THR A 55 3.30 23.17 -12.44
C THR A 55 2.61 22.99 -11.11
N ALA A 56 2.82 23.93 -10.21
CA ALA A 56 1.94 24.16 -9.07
C ALA A 56 0.49 24.41 -9.58
N LEU A 57 -0.48 24.22 -8.70
CA LEU A 57 -1.88 24.50 -9.05
C LEU A 57 -2.03 25.93 -9.59
N PRO A 58 -2.72 26.13 -10.72
CA PRO A 58 -2.96 27.45 -11.26
C PRO A 58 -3.57 28.38 -10.22
N GLY A 59 -3.14 29.64 -10.20
CA GLY A 59 -3.64 30.64 -9.24
C GLY A 59 -5.15 30.86 -9.28
N THR A 60 -5.83 30.47 -10.37
CA THR A 60 -7.27 30.47 -10.54
C THR A 60 -7.99 29.41 -9.68
N VAL A 61 -7.28 28.36 -9.24
CA VAL A 61 -7.83 27.33 -8.35
C VAL A 61 -7.96 27.92 -6.95
N LYS A 62 -9.19 28.11 -6.50
CA LYS A 62 -9.50 28.66 -5.16
C LYS A 62 -9.49 27.57 -4.09
N GLN A 63 -10.02 26.42 -4.42
CA GLN A 63 -10.11 25.27 -3.49
C GLN A 63 -9.62 24.01 -4.19
N ALA A 64 -8.89 23.17 -3.49
CA ALA A 64 -8.43 21.88 -3.98
C ALA A 64 -8.53 20.80 -2.91
N LEU A 65 -8.82 19.58 -3.34
CA LEU A 65 -8.77 18.39 -2.50
C LEU A 65 -8.01 17.29 -3.23
N HIS A 66 -6.98 16.77 -2.58
CA HIS A 66 -6.24 15.60 -3.02
C HIS A 66 -6.44 14.47 -2.01
N LEU A 67 -6.96 13.35 -2.47
CA LEU A 67 -7.09 12.13 -1.69
C LEU A 67 -5.95 11.20 -2.09
N ALA A 68 -5.09 10.85 -1.14
CA ALA A 68 -3.86 10.10 -1.36
C ALA A 68 -3.93 8.71 -0.72
N ALA A 69 -3.49 7.69 -1.43
CA ALA A 69 -3.41 6.32 -0.93
C ALA A 69 -2.20 6.14 0.00
N ALA A 70 -2.44 5.65 1.22
CA ALA A 70 -1.40 5.50 2.24
C ALA A 70 -0.49 4.30 1.99
N TYR A 71 -0.99 3.23 1.36
CA TYR A 71 -0.29 1.95 1.19
C TYR A 71 0.15 1.69 -0.25
N GLU A 72 0.05 2.68 -1.13
CA GLU A 72 0.61 2.55 -2.46
C GLU A 72 2.14 2.51 -2.38
N ARG A 73 2.74 1.39 -2.73
CA ARG A 73 4.20 1.17 -2.62
C ARG A 73 4.84 0.78 -3.94
N ARG A 74 4.03 0.70 -5.00
CA ARG A 74 4.58 0.49 -6.34
C ARG A 74 5.46 1.67 -6.71
N LEU A 75 6.74 1.41 -6.97
CA LEU A 75 7.78 2.44 -7.15
C LEU A 75 7.45 3.44 -8.26
N TRP A 76 6.74 2.98 -9.30
CA TRP A 76 6.32 3.83 -10.42
C TRP A 76 5.09 4.69 -10.13
N ARG A 77 4.46 4.53 -8.96
CA ARG A 77 3.31 5.32 -8.50
C ARG A 77 3.66 6.28 -7.37
N GLY A 78 4.77 7.00 -7.50
CA GLY A 78 5.10 8.09 -6.58
C GLY A 78 3.95 9.10 -6.51
N LEU A 79 3.64 9.63 -5.32
CA LEU A 79 2.62 10.64 -5.16
C LEU A 79 3.13 12.00 -5.63
N TYR A 80 2.34 12.69 -6.45
CA TYR A 80 2.60 14.08 -6.79
C TYR A 80 1.70 14.99 -5.93
N ARG A 81 2.32 15.71 -5.01
CA ARG A 81 1.63 16.56 -4.03
C ARG A 81 1.15 17.87 -4.67
N LEU A 82 0.14 18.48 -4.05
CA LEU A 82 -0.34 19.80 -4.49
C LEU A 82 0.72 20.90 -4.34
N GLY A 83 1.68 20.74 -3.41
CA GLY A 83 2.76 21.71 -3.18
C GLY A 83 2.28 23.09 -2.75
N SER A 84 1.03 23.21 -2.33
CA SER A 84 0.40 24.47 -1.99
C SER A 84 0.38 24.70 -0.49
N THR A 85 0.63 25.94 -0.07
CA THR A 85 0.52 26.38 1.33
C THR A 85 -0.86 26.97 1.66
N LYS A 86 -1.77 27.07 0.69
CA LYS A 86 -3.11 27.62 0.93
C LYS A 86 -3.93 26.68 1.81
N VAL A 87 -4.64 27.22 2.79
CA VAL A 87 -5.48 26.44 3.73
C VAL A 87 -6.63 25.73 3.02
N GLU A 88 -7.12 26.31 1.92
CA GLU A 88 -8.21 25.77 1.11
C GLU A 88 -7.76 24.61 0.19
N HIS A 89 -6.45 24.37 0.11
CA HIS A 89 -5.86 23.27 -0.63
C HIS A 89 -5.51 22.15 0.35
N LYS A 90 -6.31 21.09 0.35
CA LYS A 90 -6.21 19.99 1.31
C LYS A 90 -5.69 18.72 0.64
N GLU A 91 -4.83 18.01 1.36
CA GLU A 91 -4.40 16.67 1.02
C GLU A 91 -4.75 15.76 2.18
N ILE A 92 -5.50 14.67 1.90
CA ILE A 92 -6.00 13.73 2.92
C ILE A 92 -5.53 12.33 2.56
N MET A 93 -4.94 11.63 3.53
CA MET A 93 -4.56 10.24 3.38
C MET A 93 -5.74 9.31 3.67
N LEU A 94 -5.87 8.30 2.83
CA LEU A 94 -6.83 7.21 2.99
C LEU A 94 -6.07 5.87 3.01
N PRO A 95 -6.53 4.86 3.77
CA PRO A 95 -5.94 3.53 3.70
C PRO A 95 -6.12 2.91 2.31
N GLY A 96 -5.27 1.96 2.00
CA GLY A 96 -5.32 1.23 0.73
C GLY A 96 -4.33 1.69 -0.31
N CYS A 97 -4.40 1.07 -1.49
CA CYS A 97 -3.61 1.40 -2.67
C CYS A 97 -4.29 2.47 -3.53
N SER A 98 -3.68 2.82 -4.66
CA SER A 98 -4.23 3.83 -5.58
C SER A 98 -5.65 3.51 -6.04
N GLU A 99 -5.94 2.25 -6.28
CA GLU A 99 -7.25 1.76 -6.74
C GLU A 99 -8.31 1.81 -5.63
N ASP A 100 -7.92 1.69 -4.36
CA ASP A 100 -8.82 1.91 -3.21
C ASP A 100 -9.27 3.37 -3.08
N VAL A 101 -8.49 4.28 -3.63
CA VAL A 101 -8.82 5.72 -3.63
C VAL A 101 -9.47 6.14 -4.95
N GLY A 102 -8.90 5.71 -6.08
CA GLY A 102 -9.33 6.11 -7.41
C GLY A 102 -10.37 5.20 -8.07
N GLY A 103 -10.59 4.02 -7.52
CA GLY A 103 -11.45 2.99 -8.11
C GLY A 103 -10.73 2.11 -9.13
N GLY A 104 -11.46 1.12 -9.65
CA GLY A 104 -10.98 0.21 -10.70
C GLY A 104 -10.86 -1.24 -10.27
N LEU A 105 -10.94 -1.53 -8.98
CA LEU A 105 -10.96 -2.91 -8.46
C LEU A 105 -12.31 -3.58 -8.73
N LYS A 106 -12.26 -4.86 -8.98
CA LYS A 106 -13.46 -5.70 -9.09
C LYS A 106 -13.82 -6.27 -7.71
N PRO A 107 -15.10 -6.59 -7.49
CA PRO A 107 -15.48 -7.38 -6.32
C PRO A 107 -14.66 -8.68 -6.27
N ASP A 108 -14.27 -9.10 -5.08
CA ASP A 108 -13.47 -10.30 -4.82
C ASP A 108 -12.04 -10.30 -5.44
N GLU A 109 -11.58 -9.17 -5.95
CA GLU A 109 -10.19 -9.03 -6.38
C GLU A 109 -9.30 -8.81 -5.15
N GLN A 110 -8.61 -9.84 -4.66
CA GLN A 110 -7.77 -9.88 -3.47
C GLN A 110 -8.54 -9.71 -2.13
N LYS A 111 -9.60 -8.92 -2.09
CA LYS A 111 -10.41 -8.64 -0.90
C LYS A 111 -11.89 -8.86 -1.20
N PRO A 112 -12.69 -9.20 -0.18
CA PRO A 112 -14.12 -9.42 -0.37
C PRO A 112 -14.88 -8.21 -0.88
N SER A 113 -14.39 -6.99 -0.62
CA SER A 113 -15.07 -5.76 -1.00
C SER A 113 -14.12 -4.75 -1.64
N ALA A 114 -14.53 -4.19 -2.76
CA ALA A 114 -13.85 -3.08 -3.47
C ALA A 114 -14.51 -1.71 -3.17
N GLU A 115 -15.33 -1.59 -2.12
CA GLU A 115 -16.11 -0.37 -1.87
C GLU A 115 -15.35 0.74 -1.14
N LEU A 116 -14.09 0.53 -0.77
CA LEU A 116 -13.29 1.58 -0.10
C LEU A 116 -13.18 2.84 -0.98
N CYS A 117 -13.04 2.68 -2.29
CA CYS A 117 -13.02 3.81 -3.23
C CYS A 117 -14.31 4.65 -3.22
N ARG A 118 -15.45 4.07 -2.84
CA ARG A 118 -16.72 4.80 -2.74
C ARG A 118 -16.72 5.79 -1.58
N VAL A 119 -15.97 5.52 -0.52
CA VAL A 119 -15.75 6.48 0.58
C VAL A 119 -14.94 7.68 0.08
N ALA A 120 -13.92 7.44 -0.72
CA ALA A 120 -13.15 8.50 -1.39
C ALA A 120 -14.04 9.32 -2.34
N LEU A 121 -14.85 8.66 -3.16
CA LEU A 121 -15.79 9.29 -4.09
C LEU A 121 -16.79 10.20 -3.34
N HIS A 122 -17.39 9.73 -2.25
CA HIS A 122 -18.28 10.54 -1.42
C HIS A 122 -17.58 11.77 -0.82
N THR A 123 -16.34 11.57 -0.36
CA THR A 123 -15.54 12.66 0.22
C THR A 123 -15.29 13.75 -0.82
N MET A 124 -14.90 13.36 -2.02
CA MET A 124 -14.63 14.29 -3.13
C MET A 124 -15.90 15.00 -3.60
N TYR A 125 -16.99 14.25 -3.80
CA TYR A 125 -18.27 14.80 -4.23
C TYR A 125 -18.78 15.87 -3.26
N ASN A 126 -18.77 15.56 -1.97
CA ASN A 126 -19.20 16.50 -0.93
C ASN A 126 -18.29 17.74 -0.87
N ALA A 127 -16.97 17.59 -1.07
CA ALA A 127 -16.06 18.72 -1.09
C ALA A 127 -16.32 19.63 -2.30
N ALA A 128 -16.53 19.04 -3.47
CA ALA A 128 -16.85 19.77 -4.69
C ALA A 128 -18.19 20.49 -4.58
N PHE A 129 -19.22 19.81 -4.07
CA PHE A 129 -20.54 20.41 -3.83
C PHE A 129 -20.47 21.62 -2.89
N ARG A 130 -19.76 21.48 -1.75
CA ARG A 130 -19.56 22.58 -0.80
C ARG A 130 -18.73 23.74 -1.39
N ALA A 131 -17.88 23.46 -2.35
CA ALA A 131 -17.11 24.46 -3.07
C ALA A 131 -17.92 25.21 -4.15
N GLY A 132 -19.22 24.89 -4.30
CA GLY A 132 -20.13 25.52 -5.26
C GLY A 132 -20.03 24.93 -6.68
N VAL A 133 -19.45 23.76 -6.85
CA VAL A 133 -19.55 23.03 -8.14
C VAL A 133 -21.03 22.69 -8.35
N PRO A 134 -21.61 22.93 -9.54
CA PRO A 134 -23.04 22.76 -9.79
C PRO A 134 -23.45 21.29 -9.92
N PHE A 135 -23.10 20.51 -8.92
CA PHE A 135 -23.59 19.14 -8.76
C PHE A 135 -24.96 19.14 -8.10
N PRO A 136 -25.87 18.25 -8.45
CA PRO A 136 -27.08 18.04 -7.70
C PRO A 136 -26.76 17.55 -6.28
N ASP A 137 -27.65 17.77 -5.32
CA ASP A 137 -27.57 17.01 -4.07
C ASP A 137 -27.81 15.51 -4.33
N PHE A 138 -27.51 14.69 -3.32
CA PHE A 138 -27.51 13.24 -3.50
C PHE A 138 -28.90 12.67 -3.81
N ASN A 139 -29.97 13.24 -3.23
CA ASN A 139 -31.33 12.78 -3.47
C ASN A 139 -31.74 13.11 -4.90
N THR A 140 -31.47 14.33 -5.33
CA THR A 140 -31.69 14.78 -6.70
C THR A 140 -30.89 13.95 -7.72
N LEU A 141 -29.64 13.60 -7.40
CA LEU A 141 -28.82 12.73 -8.23
C LEU A 141 -29.45 11.34 -8.37
N TYR A 142 -29.93 10.76 -7.26
CA TYR A 142 -30.58 9.47 -7.24
C TYR A 142 -31.87 9.46 -8.09
N GLU A 143 -32.68 10.49 -7.98
CA GLU A 143 -33.93 10.62 -8.74
C GLU A 143 -33.70 10.85 -10.23
N GLN A 144 -32.76 11.74 -10.58
CA GLN A 144 -32.56 12.15 -11.97
C GLN A 144 -31.57 11.26 -12.74
N LYS A 145 -30.59 10.65 -12.06
CA LYS A 145 -29.50 9.90 -12.65
C LYS A 145 -29.20 8.63 -11.86
N PRO A 146 -30.16 7.69 -11.72
CA PRO A 146 -30.01 6.52 -10.85
C PRO A 146 -28.80 5.65 -11.23
N VAL A 147 -28.44 5.56 -12.52
CA VAL A 147 -27.26 4.82 -12.97
C VAL A 147 -25.97 5.41 -12.39
N ILE A 148 -25.87 6.74 -12.37
CA ILE A 148 -24.72 7.43 -11.79
C ILE A 148 -24.74 7.29 -10.26
N ALA A 149 -25.92 7.42 -9.64
CA ALA A 149 -26.08 7.28 -8.19
C ALA A 149 -25.65 5.89 -7.68
N ASN A 150 -25.81 4.84 -8.50
CA ASN A 150 -25.37 3.48 -8.16
C ASN A 150 -23.86 3.38 -7.87
N TYR A 151 -23.01 4.20 -8.49
CA TYR A 151 -21.58 4.23 -8.19
C TYR A 151 -21.26 4.75 -6.79
N PHE A 152 -22.21 5.39 -6.14
CA PHE A 152 -22.07 5.91 -4.77
C PHE A 152 -22.66 4.96 -3.71
N LEU A 153 -23.36 3.91 -4.10
CA LEU A 153 -23.96 2.99 -3.12
C LEU A 153 -22.87 2.21 -2.40
N ILE A 154 -23.01 2.16 -1.08
CA ILE A 154 -22.16 1.36 -0.19
C ILE A 154 -23.06 0.25 0.36
N ASN A 155 -22.91 -0.96 -0.18
CA ASN A 155 -23.79 -2.09 0.09
C ASN A 155 -23.10 -3.18 0.91
N ASP A 156 -21.76 -3.29 0.79
CA ASP A 156 -21.02 -4.32 1.48
C ASP A 156 -20.95 -4.04 2.98
N THR A 157 -21.19 -5.07 3.76
CA THR A 157 -21.15 -4.98 5.22
C THR A 157 -20.30 -6.11 5.80
N VAL A 158 -19.52 -5.76 6.82
CA VAL A 158 -18.80 -6.69 7.68
C VAL A 158 -19.36 -6.53 9.07
N GLU A 159 -19.80 -7.61 9.71
CA GLU A 159 -20.46 -7.58 11.03
C GLU A 159 -21.60 -6.55 11.11
N GLY A 160 -22.38 -6.44 10.05
CA GLY A 160 -23.52 -5.51 9.95
C GLY A 160 -23.14 -4.03 9.83
N ARG A 161 -21.87 -3.70 9.62
CA ARG A 161 -21.38 -2.33 9.46
C ARG A 161 -20.82 -2.11 8.06
N SER A 162 -21.18 -1.01 7.45
CA SER A 162 -20.63 -0.60 6.14
C SER A 162 -19.18 -0.17 6.26
N VAL A 163 -18.46 -0.15 5.12
CA VAL A 163 -17.08 0.36 5.05
C VAL A 163 -16.95 1.79 5.60
N ARG A 164 -17.97 2.64 5.44
CA ARG A 164 -17.96 4.01 6.01
C ARG A 164 -17.90 3.98 7.54
N ASN A 165 -18.66 3.09 8.17
CA ASN A 165 -18.67 2.96 9.64
C ASN A 165 -17.33 2.42 10.13
N TRP A 166 -16.75 1.44 9.44
CA TRP A 166 -15.42 0.91 9.73
C TRP A 166 -14.32 1.95 9.53
N MET A 167 -14.42 2.79 8.49
CA MET A 167 -13.50 3.91 8.29
C MET A 167 -13.55 4.95 9.41
N THR A 168 -14.72 5.17 10.00
CA THR A 168 -14.85 6.07 11.16
C THR A 168 -14.10 5.51 12.37
N LEU A 169 -14.24 4.21 12.63
CA LEU A 169 -13.53 3.53 13.71
C LEU A 169 -12.02 3.47 13.42
N TYR A 170 -11.63 3.11 12.21
CA TYR A 170 -10.25 3.13 11.74
C TYR A 170 -9.56 4.48 12.03
N LYS A 171 -10.17 5.59 11.60
CA LYS A 171 -9.61 6.93 11.86
C LYS A 171 -9.46 7.23 13.34
N LYS A 172 -10.42 6.81 14.16
CA LYS A 172 -10.36 7.00 15.62
C LYS A 172 -9.18 6.22 16.22
N GLU A 173 -8.97 4.98 15.79
CA GLU A 173 -7.90 4.12 16.28
C GLU A 173 -6.53 4.61 15.81
N VAL A 174 -6.40 4.99 14.53
CA VAL A 174 -5.19 5.60 13.96
C VAL A 174 -4.82 6.87 14.71
N ASN A 175 -5.78 7.76 14.95
CA ASN A 175 -5.54 9.00 15.70
C ASN A 175 -5.11 8.73 17.14
N LYS A 176 -5.73 7.75 17.80
CA LYS A 176 -5.34 7.35 19.15
C LYS A 176 -3.92 6.81 19.17
N TYR A 177 -3.58 5.91 18.25
CA TYR A 177 -2.22 5.36 18.15
C TYR A 177 -1.19 6.45 17.86
N TRP A 178 -1.52 7.42 17.02
CA TRP A 178 -0.68 8.58 16.75
C TRP A 178 -0.42 9.39 18.03
N GLN A 179 -1.47 9.68 18.81
CA GLN A 179 -1.34 10.43 20.05
C GLN A 179 -0.53 9.67 21.12
N ASP A 180 -0.70 8.36 21.20
CA ASP A 180 -0.06 7.51 22.21
C ASP A 180 1.44 7.30 21.92
N ASN A 181 1.88 7.32 20.66
CA ASN A 181 3.23 6.94 20.25
C ASN A 181 4.12 8.09 19.77
N LEU A 182 3.53 9.23 19.42
CA LEU A 182 4.28 10.41 18.96
C LEU A 182 4.26 11.52 20.02
N VAL A 183 4.72 11.17 21.22
CA VAL A 183 4.88 12.13 22.31
C VAL A 183 6.00 13.11 21.93
N ASP A 184 5.66 14.36 21.71
CA ASP A 184 6.41 15.61 21.78
C ASP A 184 6.90 16.37 20.54
N VAL A 185 7.25 15.78 19.41
CA VAL A 185 7.88 16.60 18.34
C VAL A 185 7.03 16.79 17.09
N TYR A 186 6.29 15.75 16.67
CA TYR A 186 5.57 15.76 15.39
C TYR A 186 4.06 16.06 15.50
N THR A 187 3.45 15.84 16.65
CA THR A 187 1.99 16.00 16.85
C THR A 187 1.50 17.44 16.80
N LYS A 188 2.37 18.42 17.10
CA LYS A 188 1.99 19.84 17.05
C LYS A 188 1.93 20.43 15.63
N VAL A 189 2.59 19.78 14.66
CA VAL A 189 2.79 20.35 13.33
C VAL A 189 1.94 19.69 12.23
N TYR A 190 1.60 18.40 12.39
CA TYR A 190 0.95 17.63 11.32
C TYR A 190 -0.15 16.76 11.90
N GLY A 191 -1.42 17.11 11.67
CA GLY A 191 -2.52 16.18 11.91
C GLY A 191 -2.39 14.95 10.99
N THR A 192 -2.97 13.81 11.39
CA THR A 192 -3.00 12.58 10.60
C THR A 192 -3.58 12.74 9.20
N ASP A 193 -4.32 13.82 8.96
CA ASP A 193 -4.94 14.12 7.66
C ASP A 193 -3.98 14.85 6.70
N LYS A 194 -2.76 15.19 7.13
CA LYS A 194 -1.84 15.93 6.29
C LYS A 194 -0.84 14.99 5.63
N VAL A 195 -0.81 14.99 4.31
CA VAL A 195 0.17 14.21 3.53
C VAL A 195 1.57 14.70 3.83
N SER A 196 2.41 13.83 4.37
CA SER A 196 3.82 14.07 4.66
C SER A 196 4.57 12.75 4.67
N ASP A 197 5.88 12.80 4.56
CA ASP A 197 6.74 11.62 4.66
C ASP A 197 6.54 10.88 5.99
N ALA A 198 6.47 11.62 7.08
CA ALA A 198 6.21 11.06 8.40
C ALA A 198 4.81 10.41 8.49
N ALA A 199 3.80 10.97 7.83
CA ALA A 199 2.48 10.36 7.78
C ALA A 199 2.48 9.06 6.96
N PHE A 200 3.19 9.00 5.84
CA PHE A 200 3.37 7.75 5.08
C PHE A 200 4.06 6.67 5.90
N ASP A 201 5.16 7.01 6.58
CA ASP A 201 5.84 6.07 7.47
C ASP A 201 4.90 5.58 8.56
N PHE A 202 4.18 6.47 9.22
CA PHE A 202 3.26 6.15 10.30
C PHE A 202 2.12 5.21 9.86
N TYR A 203 1.45 5.51 8.74
CA TYR A 203 0.39 4.63 8.22
C TYR A 203 0.95 3.27 7.83
N LEU A 204 2.14 3.24 7.24
CA LEU A 204 2.78 2.00 6.87
C LEU A 204 3.21 1.17 8.10
N ASP A 205 3.66 1.82 9.17
CA ASP A 205 3.98 1.14 10.45
C ASP A 205 2.74 0.44 11.03
N ILE A 206 1.58 1.11 11.03
CA ILE A 206 0.30 0.50 11.45
C ILE A 206 -0.03 -0.73 10.60
N TYR A 207 0.13 -0.62 9.29
CA TYR A 207 -0.09 -1.74 8.38
C TYR A 207 0.84 -2.91 8.68
N PHE A 208 2.14 -2.64 8.91
CA PHE A 208 3.10 -3.68 9.23
C PHE A 208 2.89 -4.32 10.60
N ILE A 209 2.42 -3.58 11.60
CA ILE A 209 2.03 -4.15 12.90
C ILE A 209 0.86 -5.14 12.70
N TRP A 210 -0.15 -4.76 11.93
CA TRP A 210 -1.25 -5.65 11.58
C TRP A 210 -0.75 -6.89 10.81
N LEU A 211 0.09 -6.69 9.79
CA LEU A 211 0.62 -7.77 8.96
C LEU A 211 1.49 -8.74 9.76
N ALA A 212 2.35 -8.22 10.63
CA ALA A 212 3.17 -9.03 11.54
C ALA A 212 2.31 -9.87 12.51
N LYS A 213 1.20 -9.28 13.01
CA LYS A 213 0.21 -10.02 13.81
C LYS A 213 -0.42 -11.16 13.00
N GLN A 214 -0.83 -10.93 11.75
CA GLN A 214 -1.36 -11.99 10.89
C GLN A 214 -0.33 -13.10 10.67
N TYR A 215 0.93 -12.73 10.46
CA TYR A 215 2.01 -13.70 10.28
C TYR A 215 2.29 -14.50 11.56
N TYR A 216 2.24 -13.87 12.72
CA TYR A 216 2.34 -14.55 14.01
C TYR A 216 1.22 -15.60 14.17
N LEU A 217 -0.03 -15.24 13.88
CA LEU A 217 -1.16 -16.14 13.97
C LEU A 217 -1.03 -17.32 12.99
N TYR A 218 -0.68 -17.04 11.75
CA TYR A 218 -0.41 -18.04 10.73
C TYR A 218 0.67 -19.04 11.15
N CYS A 219 1.83 -18.55 11.62
CA CYS A 219 2.92 -19.40 12.06
C CYS A 219 2.53 -20.24 13.30
N THR A 220 1.78 -19.67 14.23
CA THR A 220 1.32 -20.36 15.45
C THR A 220 0.38 -21.51 15.08
N GLU A 221 -0.59 -21.25 14.22
CA GLU A 221 -1.55 -22.26 13.75
C GLU A 221 -0.87 -23.35 12.91
N LEU A 222 0.01 -22.95 11.99
CA LEU A 222 0.80 -23.89 11.18
C LEU A 222 1.63 -24.83 12.06
N HIS A 223 2.29 -24.30 13.10
CA HIS A 223 3.09 -25.08 14.02
C HIS A 223 2.24 -26.07 14.85
N GLN A 224 1.03 -25.66 15.22
CA GLN A 224 0.09 -26.55 15.89
C GLN A 224 -0.38 -27.68 14.97
N LEU A 225 -0.79 -27.37 13.74
CA LEU A 225 -1.22 -28.36 12.75
C LEU A 225 -0.09 -29.35 12.40
N ASP A 226 1.15 -28.89 12.27
CA ASP A 226 2.30 -29.76 12.02
C ASP A 226 2.55 -30.74 13.19
N LYS A 227 2.35 -30.32 14.43
CA LYS A 227 2.42 -31.21 15.60
C LYS A 227 1.29 -32.26 15.57
N GLU A 228 0.07 -31.81 15.30
CA GLU A 228 -1.09 -32.71 15.20
C GLU A 228 -0.93 -33.73 14.08
N LEU A 229 -0.43 -33.29 12.92
CA LEU A 229 -0.12 -34.16 11.78
C LEU A 229 0.94 -35.21 12.15
N SER A 230 1.98 -34.80 12.87
CA SER A 230 3.03 -35.69 13.34
C SER A 230 2.52 -36.74 14.32
N LEU A 231 1.58 -36.38 15.19
CA LEU A 231 0.92 -37.28 16.10
C LEU A 231 -0.01 -38.24 15.34
N ALA A 232 -0.86 -37.74 14.44
CA ALA A 232 -1.77 -38.55 13.63
C ALA A 232 -1.00 -39.61 12.79
N ARG A 233 0.13 -39.23 12.21
CA ARG A 233 1.01 -40.17 11.47
C ARG A 233 1.64 -41.25 12.39
N ARG A 234 2.04 -40.90 13.62
CA ARG A 234 2.55 -41.90 14.62
C ARG A 234 1.47 -42.82 15.05
N GLU A 235 0.27 -42.36 15.33
CA GLU A 235 -0.91 -43.21 15.68
C GLU A 235 -1.22 -44.15 14.52
N GLN A 236 -1.16 -43.72 13.29
CA GLN A 236 -1.33 -44.52 12.10
C GLN A 236 -0.29 -45.65 12.02
N ILE A 237 0.98 -45.35 12.25
CA ILE A 237 2.08 -46.33 12.22
C ILE A 237 1.91 -47.36 13.38
N SER A 238 1.53 -46.90 14.56
CA SER A 238 1.33 -47.76 15.72
C SER A 238 0.07 -48.63 15.59
N GLY A 239 -0.94 -48.21 14.84
CA GLY A 239 -2.16 -48.96 14.54
C GLY A 239 -1.99 -50.08 13.51
N TYR A 240 -0.88 -50.14 12.80
CA TYR A 240 -0.52 -51.25 11.89
C TYR A 240 0.04 -52.47 12.60
N GLY A 241 -0.43 -52.78 13.82
CA GLY A 241 -0.16 -54.06 14.47
C GLY A 241 -0.87 -55.22 13.73
N PRO A 242 -0.35 -56.47 13.80
CA PRO A 242 -0.80 -57.60 12.96
C PRO A 242 -2.22 -58.12 13.24
N LEU A 243 -3.07 -57.39 13.96
CA LEU A 243 -4.42 -57.81 14.37
C LEU A 243 -5.58 -56.94 13.91
N THR A 244 -5.35 -55.90 13.13
CA THR A 244 -6.46 -55.02 12.66
C THR A 244 -6.86 -55.33 11.21
N GLY A 245 -7.45 -56.52 11.03
CA GLY A 245 -8.16 -56.92 9.80
C GLY A 245 -9.56 -56.32 9.65
N MET A 246 -9.91 -55.26 10.33
CA MET A 246 -11.19 -54.55 10.19
C MET A 246 -10.95 -53.07 9.77
N GLY A 247 -11.34 -52.81 8.53
CA GLY A 247 -11.24 -51.60 7.75
C GLY A 247 -11.70 -50.29 8.39
N VAL A 248 -10.96 -49.79 9.34
CA VAL A 248 -10.99 -48.35 9.64
C VAL A 248 -9.87 -47.74 8.83
N ASN A 249 -10.23 -46.87 7.88
CA ASN A 249 -9.27 -46.16 7.05
C ASN A 249 -8.54 -45.12 7.94
N PRO A 250 -7.28 -45.35 8.34
CA PRO A 250 -6.60 -44.45 9.27
C PRO A 250 -6.12 -43.14 8.56
N ASN A 251 -6.39 -42.96 7.26
CA ASN A 251 -5.92 -41.85 6.47
C ASN A 251 -6.73 -40.57 6.68
N THR A 252 -7.99 -40.63 7.12
CA THR A 252 -8.87 -39.44 7.15
C THR A 252 -8.35 -38.32 8.02
N LYS A 253 -7.88 -38.62 9.25
CA LYS A 253 -7.41 -37.55 10.17
C LYS A 253 -6.17 -36.84 9.68
N ALA A 254 -5.17 -37.54 9.14
CA ALA A 254 -3.96 -36.95 8.58
C ALA A 254 -4.25 -36.18 7.29
N ASP A 255 -5.19 -36.67 6.47
CA ASP A 255 -5.61 -36.04 5.24
C ASP A 255 -6.38 -34.74 5.51
N ASP A 256 -7.27 -34.75 6.51
CA ASP A 256 -7.99 -33.54 6.96
C ASP A 256 -7.04 -32.45 7.46
N ILE A 257 -6.02 -32.82 8.26
CA ILE A 257 -5.01 -31.87 8.75
C ILE A 257 -4.18 -31.33 7.57
N ASN A 258 -3.78 -32.18 6.61
CA ASN A 258 -3.07 -31.73 5.42
C ASN A 258 -3.91 -30.76 4.57
N ALA A 259 -5.22 -30.98 4.47
CA ALA A 259 -6.12 -30.05 3.79
C ALA A 259 -6.15 -28.69 4.49
N GLN A 260 -6.27 -28.66 5.82
CA GLN A 260 -6.21 -27.42 6.60
C GLN A 260 -4.87 -26.68 6.42
N ILE A 261 -3.75 -27.39 6.46
CA ILE A 261 -2.43 -26.80 6.20
C ILE A 261 -2.37 -26.21 4.79
N THR A 262 -2.94 -26.90 3.80
CA THR A 262 -2.95 -26.43 2.42
C THR A 262 -3.79 -25.17 2.28
N GLU A 263 -4.95 -25.12 2.90
CA GLU A 263 -5.85 -23.97 2.91
C GLU A 263 -5.21 -22.76 3.61
N LEU A 264 -4.61 -22.99 4.78
CA LEU A 264 -3.90 -21.99 5.55
C LEU A 264 -2.71 -21.39 4.74
N LYS A 265 -1.94 -22.22 4.07
CA LYS A 265 -0.83 -21.78 3.19
C LYS A 265 -1.33 -21.06 1.94
N ALA A 266 -2.47 -21.43 1.38
CA ALA A 266 -3.06 -20.72 0.25
C ALA A 266 -3.46 -19.29 0.62
N LEU A 267 -3.94 -19.09 1.85
CA LEU A 267 -4.34 -17.76 2.35
C LEU A 267 -3.13 -16.88 2.73
N TRP A 268 -2.17 -17.43 3.46
CA TRP A 268 -1.13 -16.65 4.14
C TRP A 268 0.30 -17.02 3.78
N GLY A 269 0.53 -18.07 2.96
CA GLY A 269 1.86 -18.55 2.62
C GLY A 269 2.75 -17.52 1.90
N TRP A 270 2.16 -16.52 1.26
CA TRP A 270 2.90 -15.41 0.66
C TRP A 270 3.68 -14.57 1.70
N LEU A 271 3.28 -14.63 2.98
CA LEU A 271 4.01 -13.96 4.07
C LEU A 271 5.39 -14.61 4.33
N ASP A 272 5.60 -15.85 3.91
CA ASP A 272 6.93 -16.47 3.95
C ASP A 272 7.91 -15.79 2.98
N ASP A 273 7.42 -15.29 1.85
CA ASP A 273 8.22 -14.48 0.95
C ASP A 273 8.55 -13.11 1.55
N VAL A 274 7.61 -12.49 2.24
CA VAL A 274 7.85 -11.25 3.01
C VAL A 274 8.93 -11.48 4.05
N ARG A 275 8.86 -12.59 4.81
CA ARG A 275 9.88 -12.95 5.80
C ARG A 275 11.25 -13.13 5.18
N ARG A 276 11.34 -13.79 4.03
CA ARG A 276 12.62 -13.98 3.32
C ARG A 276 13.27 -12.64 2.98
N VAL A 277 12.49 -11.69 2.48
CA VAL A 277 12.96 -10.34 2.17
C VAL A 277 13.33 -9.56 3.43
N ALA A 278 12.51 -9.67 4.50
CA ALA A 278 12.81 -9.07 5.79
C ALA A 278 14.16 -9.56 6.35
N THR A 279 14.40 -10.87 6.25
CA THR A 279 15.68 -11.48 6.68
C THR A 279 16.86 -10.94 5.86
N GLY A 280 16.69 -10.78 4.55
CA GLY A 280 17.71 -10.18 3.68
C GLY A 280 18.04 -8.75 4.10
N LEU A 281 17.01 -7.92 4.27
CA LEU A 281 17.13 -6.51 4.66
C LEU A 281 17.78 -6.36 6.05
N SER A 282 17.37 -7.19 7.02
CA SER A 282 17.97 -7.24 8.36
C SER A 282 19.45 -7.59 8.31
N ASN A 283 19.81 -8.64 7.55
CA ASN A 283 21.20 -9.06 7.42
C ASN A 283 22.07 -7.98 6.75
N ASP A 284 21.59 -7.36 5.69
CA ASP A 284 22.34 -6.32 4.98
C ASP A 284 22.58 -5.09 5.86
N PHE A 285 21.59 -4.67 6.64
CA PHE A 285 21.72 -3.56 7.57
C PHE A 285 22.67 -3.88 8.71
N ASN A 286 22.51 -5.04 9.36
CA ASN A 286 23.31 -5.44 10.52
C ASN A 286 24.77 -5.76 10.18
N HIS A 287 25.08 -6.20 8.99
CA HIS A 287 26.45 -6.50 8.54
C HIS A 287 27.14 -5.32 7.85
N GLY A 288 26.52 -4.13 7.87
CA GLY A 288 27.13 -2.91 7.36
C GLY A 288 27.49 -3.00 5.87
N ARG A 289 26.73 -3.77 5.08
CA ARG A 289 26.95 -3.76 3.62
C ARG A 289 26.88 -2.34 3.14
N PRO A 290 27.81 -1.88 2.32
CA PRO A 290 27.82 -0.50 1.87
C PRO A 290 26.50 -0.26 1.16
N MET A 291 25.68 0.61 1.78
CA MET A 291 24.49 1.16 1.12
C MET A 291 24.94 1.74 -0.21
N ASP A 292 24.28 1.37 -1.26
CA ASP A 292 24.50 2.02 -2.55
C ASP A 292 24.30 3.56 -2.38
N THR A 293 24.84 4.33 -3.30
CA THR A 293 24.84 5.79 -3.22
C THR A 293 23.42 6.38 -3.09
N ARG A 294 22.41 5.66 -3.61
CA ARG A 294 20.99 6.04 -3.50
C ARG A 294 20.45 5.77 -2.09
N MET A 295 20.80 4.64 -1.49
CA MET A 295 20.49 4.36 -0.10
C MET A 295 21.13 5.38 0.84
N GLN A 296 22.33 5.86 0.54
CA GLN A 296 22.99 6.92 1.33
C GLN A 296 22.23 8.25 1.28
N ASN A 297 21.59 8.57 0.14
CA ASN A 297 20.78 9.77 -0.02
C ASN A 297 19.39 9.66 0.63
N HIS A 298 18.96 8.44 0.97
CA HIS A 298 17.64 8.14 1.55
C HIS A 298 17.76 7.27 2.82
N LYS A 299 18.76 7.53 3.65
CA LYS A 299 19.04 6.75 4.88
C LYS A 299 17.82 6.57 5.76
N ASP A 300 17.01 7.61 5.89
CA ASP A 300 15.83 7.58 6.76
C ASP A 300 14.77 6.58 6.24
N ILE A 301 14.59 6.50 4.93
CA ILE A 301 13.62 5.59 4.29
C ILE A 301 14.05 4.13 4.50
N TYR A 302 15.33 3.84 4.32
CA TYR A 302 15.86 2.50 4.51
C TYR A 302 15.93 2.10 5.99
N TYR A 303 16.18 3.05 6.87
CA TYR A 303 16.13 2.81 8.30
C TYR A 303 14.72 2.43 8.76
N THR A 304 13.69 3.16 8.33
CA THR A 304 12.30 2.83 8.66
C THR A 304 11.87 1.49 8.05
N ALA A 305 12.34 1.17 6.84
CA ALA A 305 12.11 -0.13 6.21
C ALA A 305 12.76 -1.27 7.01
N TRP A 306 13.98 -1.09 7.48
CA TRP A 306 14.66 -2.06 8.33
C TRP A 306 13.91 -2.25 9.66
N VAL A 307 13.47 -1.18 10.32
CA VAL A 307 12.67 -1.27 11.58
C VAL A 307 11.39 -2.10 11.37
N ARG A 308 10.70 -1.94 10.23
CA ARG A 308 9.51 -2.75 9.88
C ARG A 308 9.87 -4.22 9.64
N ALA A 309 11.00 -4.48 8.99
CA ALA A 309 11.49 -5.83 8.78
C ALA A 309 11.83 -6.52 10.11
N GLU A 310 12.52 -5.83 11.03
CA GLU A 310 12.84 -6.34 12.38
C GLU A 310 11.57 -6.64 13.18
N LEU A 311 10.57 -5.76 13.15
CA LEU A 311 9.27 -5.98 13.78
C LEU A 311 8.61 -7.26 13.25
N PHE A 312 8.61 -7.44 11.94
CA PHE A 312 8.03 -8.62 11.29
C PHE A 312 8.74 -9.91 11.70
N LEU A 313 10.07 -9.88 11.77
CA LEU A 313 10.89 -11.00 12.21
C LEU A 313 10.72 -11.31 13.70
N ASP A 314 10.59 -10.30 14.55
CA ASP A 314 10.35 -10.47 15.99
C ASP A 314 9.04 -11.25 16.22
N PHE A 315 7.96 -10.90 15.53
CA PHE A 315 6.68 -11.61 15.63
C PHE A 315 6.78 -13.06 15.13
N TYR A 316 7.53 -13.29 14.06
CA TYR A 316 7.84 -14.63 13.57
C TYR A 316 8.57 -15.47 14.62
N HIS A 317 9.64 -14.94 15.21
CA HIS A 317 10.40 -15.64 16.24
C HIS A 317 9.56 -15.95 17.47
N LYS A 318 8.71 -15.03 17.91
CA LYS A 318 7.78 -15.24 19.02
C LYS A 318 6.79 -16.38 18.73
N ALA A 319 6.27 -16.47 17.52
CA ALA A 319 5.38 -17.57 17.13
C ALA A 319 6.08 -18.94 17.25
N TRP A 320 7.32 -19.03 16.75
CA TRP A 320 8.08 -20.27 16.80
C TRP A 320 8.53 -20.67 18.22
N ASN A 321 8.84 -19.68 19.06
CA ASN A 321 9.24 -19.90 20.45
C ASN A 321 8.03 -20.14 21.38
N GLY A 322 6.80 -20.01 20.89
CA GLY A 322 5.59 -20.07 21.71
C GLY A 322 5.44 -18.88 22.66
N GLU A 323 6.08 -17.77 22.36
CA GLU A 323 6.00 -16.52 23.12
C GLU A 323 4.76 -15.73 22.70
N LYS A 324 4.18 -15.00 23.65
CA LYS A 324 3.02 -14.15 23.35
C LYS A 324 3.44 -12.80 22.82
N ILE A 325 2.69 -12.31 21.83
CA ILE A 325 2.80 -10.92 21.40
C ILE A 325 1.93 -10.02 22.29
N PRO A 326 2.21 -8.70 22.36
CA PRO A 326 1.32 -7.74 23.01
C PRO A 326 -0.10 -7.85 22.49
N GLU A 327 -1.08 -7.71 23.37
CA GLU A 327 -2.48 -7.68 22.97
C GLU A 327 -2.78 -6.38 22.22
N ILE A 328 -2.99 -6.52 20.92
CA ILE A 328 -3.32 -5.41 20.04
C ILE A 328 -4.76 -5.63 19.58
N SER A 329 -5.67 -4.79 20.08
CA SER A 329 -7.08 -4.83 19.69
C SER A 329 -7.45 -3.52 18.97
N TRP A 330 -7.44 -3.59 17.65
CA TRP A 330 -7.79 -2.47 16.76
C TRP A 330 -8.83 -2.93 15.73
N PRO A 331 -10.09 -3.14 16.14
CA PRO A 331 -11.10 -3.74 15.27
C PRO A 331 -11.33 -2.95 13.98
N GLY A 332 -11.22 -1.62 13.99
CA GLY A 332 -11.34 -0.80 12.79
C GLY A 332 -10.18 -0.98 11.83
N ILE A 333 -8.95 -0.97 12.34
CA ILE A 333 -7.74 -1.20 11.55
C ILE A 333 -7.74 -2.63 11.00
N GLU A 334 -8.03 -3.62 11.84
CA GLU A 334 -8.09 -5.04 11.46
C GLU A 334 -9.12 -5.28 10.35
N THR A 335 -10.33 -4.75 10.51
CA THR A 335 -11.41 -4.93 9.53
C THR A 335 -11.10 -4.23 8.21
N ILE A 336 -10.59 -3.00 8.24
CA ILE A 336 -10.23 -2.27 7.02
C ILE A 336 -9.14 -3.04 6.25
N HIS A 337 -8.11 -3.53 6.91
CA HIS A 337 -7.04 -4.27 6.22
C HIS A 337 -7.46 -5.68 5.78
N ALA A 338 -8.31 -6.35 6.54
CA ALA A 338 -8.74 -7.70 6.19
C ALA A 338 -9.72 -7.71 5.00
N TYR A 339 -10.64 -6.75 4.94
CA TYR A 339 -11.79 -6.84 4.03
C TYR A 339 -11.85 -5.79 2.93
N PHE A 340 -11.22 -4.61 3.10
CA PHE A 340 -11.45 -3.47 2.24
C PHE A 340 -10.18 -2.86 1.62
N SER A 341 -9.06 -2.90 2.32
CA SER A 341 -7.80 -2.30 1.87
C SER A 341 -6.97 -3.29 1.09
N HIS A 342 -6.68 -2.99 -0.16
CA HIS A 342 -5.92 -3.84 -1.07
C HIS A 342 -4.42 -3.53 -1.01
N ASP A 343 -3.63 -4.55 -1.29
CA ASP A 343 -2.18 -4.45 -1.43
C ASP A 343 -1.75 -5.06 -2.76
N LEU A 344 -1.84 -4.27 -3.81
CA LEU A 344 -1.57 -4.72 -5.17
C LEU A 344 -0.09 -5.02 -5.44
N GLN A 345 0.81 -4.64 -4.53
CA GLN A 345 2.21 -5.05 -4.64
C GLN A 345 2.39 -6.57 -4.50
N THR A 346 1.42 -7.24 -3.86
CA THR A 346 1.43 -8.69 -3.72
C THR A 346 0.78 -9.42 -4.89
N VAL A 347 -0.03 -8.73 -5.70
CA VAL A 347 -0.85 -9.29 -6.79
C VAL A 347 -0.28 -8.99 -8.17
N ASP A 348 0.38 -7.87 -8.37
CA ASP A 348 1.09 -7.56 -9.63
C ASP A 348 2.26 -8.56 -9.85
N ALA A 349 1.84 -9.79 -9.77
CA ALA A 349 2.63 -10.98 -9.65
C ALA A 349 3.33 -11.31 -10.99
N GLY A 350 4.44 -11.25 -10.98
CA GLY A 350 5.56 -11.58 -11.81
C GLY A 350 6.79 -11.02 -11.12
N THR A 351 6.58 -10.12 -10.17
CA THR A 351 7.64 -9.56 -9.34
C THR A 351 7.60 -10.25 -7.98
N SER A 352 8.64 -11.00 -7.66
CA SER A 352 8.88 -11.45 -6.30
C SER A 352 8.80 -10.25 -5.34
N ILE A 353 8.18 -10.44 -4.17
CA ILE A 353 8.23 -9.46 -3.08
C ILE A 353 9.68 -9.06 -2.86
N SER A 354 9.96 -7.76 -2.91
CA SER A 354 11.31 -7.18 -2.83
C SER A 354 11.43 -6.25 -1.61
N GLU A 355 12.62 -5.73 -1.36
CA GLU A 355 12.88 -4.77 -0.28
C GLU A 355 11.96 -3.55 -0.32
N SER A 356 11.49 -3.16 -1.51
CA SER A 356 10.52 -2.07 -1.68
C SER A 356 9.20 -2.32 -0.95
N PHE A 357 8.89 -3.57 -0.59
CA PHE A 357 7.72 -3.92 0.20
C PHE A 357 7.71 -3.21 1.57
N PHE A 358 8.87 -3.01 2.17
CA PHE A 358 9.03 -2.33 3.46
C PHE A 358 9.20 -0.81 3.34
N ILE A 359 9.35 -0.29 2.12
CA ILE A 359 9.61 1.12 1.85
C ILE A 359 8.29 1.88 1.71
N ARG A 360 8.20 3.04 2.36
CA ARG A 360 7.05 3.94 2.20
C ARG A 360 6.96 4.51 0.79
N ARG A 361 5.79 4.96 0.42
CA ARG A 361 5.57 5.70 -0.82
C ARG A 361 6.45 6.95 -0.88
N MET A 362 7.02 7.19 -2.03
CA MET A 362 7.72 8.45 -2.33
C MET A 362 6.71 9.52 -2.70
N ALA A 363 6.88 10.71 -2.14
CA ALA A 363 6.05 11.86 -2.44
C ALA A 363 6.92 13.01 -2.98
N GLU A 364 6.55 13.51 -4.15
CA GLU A 364 7.19 14.65 -4.77
C GLU A 364 6.31 15.89 -4.66
N SER A 365 6.91 17.04 -4.44
CA SER A 365 6.21 18.32 -4.45
C SER A 365 6.66 19.10 -5.67
N PRO A 366 5.77 19.94 -6.25
CA PRO A 366 6.19 20.89 -7.26
C PRO A 366 7.38 21.70 -6.76
N LYS A 367 8.36 21.91 -7.62
CA LYS A 367 9.45 22.85 -7.31
C LYS A 367 8.85 24.24 -7.04
N PRO A 368 9.37 25.01 -6.08
CA PRO A 368 8.95 26.40 -5.92
C PRO A 368 9.06 27.10 -7.27
N GLU A 369 8.04 27.86 -7.67
CA GLU A 369 8.03 28.61 -8.92
C GLU A 369 9.34 29.40 -9.07
N GLU A 370 10.26 28.93 -9.85
CA GLU A 370 11.13 29.82 -10.60
C GLU A 370 10.17 30.59 -11.51
N LYS A 371 10.16 31.94 -11.38
CA LYS A 371 9.30 32.79 -12.22
C LYS A 371 9.44 32.32 -13.67
N PRO A 372 8.32 31.91 -14.31
CA PRO A 372 8.41 31.32 -15.63
C PRO A 372 9.20 32.24 -16.53
N ASP A 373 10.29 31.76 -17.08
CA ASP A 373 11.06 32.51 -18.07
C ASP A 373 10.13 32.74 -19.26
N LYS A 374 9.79 34.01 -19.48
CA LYS A 374 8.90 34.40 -20.59
C LYS A 374 9.34 33.82 -21.94
N ASN A 375 10.62 33.56 -22.10
CA ASN A 375 11.18 32.97 -23.31
C ASN A 375 10.82 31.51 -23.45
N LYS A 376 10.79 30.74 -22.35
CA LYS A 376 10.33 29.34 -22.36
C LYS A 376 8.85 29.23 -22.73
N ILE A 377 7.99 30.12 -22.22
CA ILE A 377 6.55 30.12 -22.57
C ILE A 377 6.36 30.37 -24.08
N LEU A 378 7.11 31.29 -24.66
CA LEU A 378 7.07 31.59 -26.10
C LEU A 378 7.57 30.41 -26.95
N GLU A 379 8.57 29.69 -26.48
CA GLU A 379 9.07 28.48 -27.13
C GLU A 379 8.04 27.37 -27.14
N TYR A 380 7.30 27.16 -26.04
CA TYR A 380 6.18 26.21 -25.97
C TYR A 380 5.01 26.59 -26.88
N LEU A 381 4.67 27.87 -26.99
CA LEU A 381 3.61 28.35 -27.86
C LEU A 381 3.95 28.18 -29.36
N ASN A 382 5.24 28.20 -29.71
CA ASN A 382 5.71 27.98 -31.08
C ASN A 382 5.78 26.49 -31.50
N ILE A 383 5.71 25.54 -30.55
CA ILE A 383 5.79 24.10 -30.82
C ILE A 383 4.39 23.50 -31.11
N ILE A 384 3.31 24.19 -30.73
CA ILE A 384 1.95 23.69 -31.00
C ILE A 384 1.52 24.31 -32.36
N PRO A 385 1.49 23.52 -33.44
CA PRO A 385 0.91 23.99 -34.69
C PRO A 385 -0.62 24.01 -34.55
N PHE A 386 -1.17 25.10 -34.05
CA PHE A 386 -2.59 25.37 -34.20
C PHE A 386 -2.86 25.63 -35.69
N ARG A 387 -3.20 24.59 -36.44
CA ARG A 387 -3.95 24.74 -37.69
C ARG A 387 -5.42 24.68 -37.35
N PHE A 388 -6.05 25.82 -37.18
CA PHE A 388 -7.47 25.94 -37.40
C PHE A 388 -7.69 26.06 -38.91
N THR A 389 -8.30 25.07 -39.53
CA THR A 389 -9.08 25.19 -40.75
C THR A 389 -10.52 24.93 -40.40
#